data_d7c4ad10513f7c01c602b537a8773932
#
_entry.id   d7c4ad10513f7c01c602b537a8773932
#
_cell.length_a   1.000
_cell.length_b   1.000
_cell.length_c   1.000
_cell.angle_alpha   90.00
_cell.angle_beta   90.00
_cell.angle_gamma   90.00
#
_symmetry.space_group_name_H-M   'P 1'
#
loop_
_entity.id
_entity.type
_entity.pdbx_description
1 polymer ?
#
loop_
_entity_poly.entity_id
_entity_poly.type
_entity_poly.pdbx_seq_one_letter_code
_entity_poly.pdbx_strand_id
1 'polypeptide(L)'
;MPRRREVPKRQILPDPKYNNQDVAKFMNVLMTRGKKSVAESIVYGALAMIKSKSGKDPIEVFSQAVQNVKPVVEVKSRRVGGANYQVPVEVRPVRRMALSMRWIREAAQKRGEKSMMARLAGELAEAAEGRGGAMKKREEVHRMAEANKAFSHYRF
;
A
#
# COMPACT_ATOMS: atom_id res chain seq x y z
N MET A 1 23.57 -8.32 -7.20
CA MET A 1 22.71 -7.80 -8.29
C MET A 1 23.19 -8.40 -9.60
N PRO A 2 22.32 -8.94 -10.46
CA PRO A 2 22.75 -9.46 -11.75
C PRO A 2 23.24 -8.30 -12.63
N ARG A 3 24.45 -8.40 -13.14
CA ARG A 3 25.05 -7.36 -13.99
C ARG A 3 24.79 -7.59 -15.49
N ARG A 4 24.42 -8.82 -15.90
CA ARG A 4 24.36 -9.23 -17.30
C ARG A 4 22.95 -9.43 -17.86
N ARG A 5 21.93 -9.53 -17.00
CA ARG A 5 20.53 -9.73 -17.43
C ARG A 5 19.54 -9.16 -16.43
N GLU A 6 18.38 -8.75 -16.91
CA GLU A 6 17.25 -8.39 -16.06
C GLU A 6 16.68 -9.66 -15.42
N VAL A 7 16.39 -9.60 -14.11
CA VAL A 7 15.76 -10.71 -13.39
C VAL A 7 14.31 -10.82 -13.83
N PRO A 8 13.85 -12.01 -14.31
CA PRO A 8 12.46 -12.18 -14.70
C PRO A 8 11.53 -11.97 -13.51
N LYS A 9 10.45 -11.23 -13.71
CA LYS A 9 9.42 -11.01 -12.68
C LYS A 9 8.57 -12.27 -12.55
N ARG A 10 8.46 -12.81 -11.34
CA ARG A 10 7.58 -13.94 -11.05
C ARG A 10 6.12 -13.52 -11.24
N GLN A 11 5.37 -14.31 -11.98
CA GLN A 11 3.93 -14.14 -12.10
C GLN A 11 3.25 -14.63 -10.81
N ILE A 12 2.36 -13.82 -10.27
CA ILE A 12 1.57 -14.17 -9.08
C ILE A 12 0.21 -14.66 -9.59
N LEU A 13 -0.15 -15.89 -9.21
CA LEU A 13 -1.48 -16.44 -9.50
C LEU A 13 -2.54 -15.64 -8.73
N PRO A 14 -3.73 -15.48 -9.31
CA PRO A 14 -4.85 -14.83 -8.62
C PRO A 14 -5.27 -15.64 -7.39
N ASP A 15 -5.94 -14.98 -6.45
CA ASP A 15 -6.48 -15.61 -5.26
C ASP A 15 -7.59 -16.59 -5.61
N PRO A 16 -7.60 -17.83 -5.03
CA PRO A 16 -8.58 -18.86 -5.39
C PRO A 16 -10.02 -18.51 -4.97
N LYS A 17 -10.22 -17.69 -3.94
CA LYS A 17 -11.55 -17.35 -3.42
C LYS A 17 -12.23 -16.23 -4.20
N TYR A 18 -11.49 -15.20 -4.57
CA TYR A 18 -12.01 -13.99 -5.24
C TYR A 18 -11.48 -13.83 -6.66
N ASN A 19 -10.63 -14.72 -7.11
CA ASN A 19 -9.96 -14.67 -8.42
C ASN A 19 -9.30 -13.30 -8.72
N ASN A 20 -8.74 -12.68 -7.68
CA ASN A 20 -8.17 -11.33 -7.75
C ASN A 20 -6.65 -11.35 -7.48
N GLN A 21 -5.87 -10.85 -8.44
CA GLN A 21 -4.41 -10.81 -8.35
C GLN A 21 -3.91 -9.81 -7.32
N ASP A 22 -4.61 -8.70 -7.11
CA ASP A 22 -4.19 -7.67 -6.15
C ASP A 22 -4.41 -8.13 -4.71
N VAL A 23 -5.46 -8.93 -4.46
CA VAL A 23 -5.68 -9.61 -3.17
C VAL A 23 -4.53 -10.60 -2.90
N ALA A 24 -4.14 -11.40 -3.89
CA ALA A 24 -3.00 -12.31 -3.75
C ALA A 24 -1.67 -11.57 -3.47
N LYS A 25 -1.43 -10.44 -4.15
CA LYS A 25 -0.28 -9.56 -3.87
C LYS A 25 -0.33 -9.00 -2.46
N PHE A 26 -1.51 -8.59 -2.01
CA PHE A 26 -1.69 -8.03 -0.67
C PHE A 26 -1.41 -9.06 0.42
N MET A 27 -1.84 -10.30 0.25
CA MET A 27 -1.48 -11.42 1.15
C MET A 27 0.04 -11.59 1.26
N ASN A 28 0.74 -11.50 0.13
CA ASN A 28 2.21 -11.57 0.13
C ASN A 28 2.87 -10.37 0.84
N VAL A 29 2.28 -9.17 0.76
CA VAL A 29 2.76 -7.98 1.49
C VAL A 29 2.48 -8.09 2.99
N LEU A 30 1.35 -8.69 3.38
CA LEU A 30 0.98 -8.90 4.78
C LEU A 30 1.80 -10.00 5.44
N MET A 31 2.20 -11.00 4.67
CA MET A 31 2.94 -12.17 5.16
C MET A 31 4.24 -11.78 5.86
N THR A 32 4.48 -12.39 7.03
CA THR A 32 5.72 -12.29 7.79
C THR A 32 6.32 -13.66 8.00
N ARG A 33 7.64 -13.78 7.92
CA ARG A 33 8.41 -15.03 8.15
C ARG A 33 7.89 -16.23 7.32
N GLY A 34 7.33 -15.99 6.13
CA GLY A 34 6.82 -17.03 5.23
C GLY A 34 5.50 -17.69 5.65
N LYS A 35 4.81 -17.19 6.70
CA LYS A 35 3.53 -17.75 7.18
C LYS A 35 2.37 -17.31 6.30
N LYS A 36 2.25 -17.90 5.10
CA LYS A 36 1.25 -17.48 4.11
C LYS A 36 -0.19 -17.82 4.54
N SER A 37 -0.42 -19.00 5.13
CA SER A 37 -1.75 -19.43 5.59
C SER A 37 -2.34 -18.47 6.64
N VAL A 38 -1.50 -17.94 7.53
CA VAL A 38 -1.91 -16.93 8.52
C VAL A 38 -2.29 -15.61 7.83
N ALA A 39 -1.51 -15.18 6.83
CA ALA A 39 -1.84 -13.98 6.07
C ALA A 39 -3.15 -14.12 5.29
N GLU A 40 -3.41 -15.28 4.68
CA GLU A 40 -4.66 -15.62 4.00
C GLU A 40 -5.85 -15.55 4.97
N SER A 41 -5.74 -16.19 6.13
CA SER A 41 -6.79 -16.16 7.16
C SER A 41 -7.09 -14.73 7.62
N ILE A 42 -6.07 -13.89 7.80
CA ILE A 42 -6.26 -12.49 8.19
C ILE A 42 -6.99 -11.70 7.09
N VAL A 43 -6.57 -11.83 5.83
CA VAL A 43 -7.19 -11.09 4.72
C VAL A 43 -8.64 -11.56 4.50
N TYR A 44 -8.88 -12.87 4.46
CA TYR A 44 -10.24 -13.39 4.29
C TYR A 44 -11.15 -13.01 5.45
N GLY A 45 -10.65 -13.09 6.67
CA GLY A 45 -11.40 -12.66 7.86
C GLY A 45 -11.72 -11.16 7.84
N ALA A 46 -10.76 -10.32 7.43
CA ALA A 46 -10.99 -8.88 7.29
C ALA A 46 -12.05 -8.56 6.21
N LEU A 47 -11.96 -9.19 5.04
CA LEU A 47 -12.94 -9.03 3.97
C LEU A 47 -14.34 -9.52 4.36
N ALA A 48 -14.44 -10.64 5.10
CA ALA A 48 -15.71 -11.12 5.65
C ALA A 48 -16.31 -10.14 6.67
N MET A 49 -15.48 -9.55 7.54
CA MET A 49 -15.92 -8.52 8.50
C MET A 49 -16.41 -7.25 7.79
N ILE A 50 -15.77 -6.82 6.71
CA ILE A 50 -16.23 -5.69 5.90
C ILE A 50 -17.61 -5.99 5.33
N LYS A 51 -17.79 -7.16 4.72
CA LYS A 51 -19.08 -7.59 4.17
C LYS A 51 -20.19 -7.59 5.22
N SER A 52 -19.91 -8.13 6.41
CA SER A 52 -20.89 -8.19 7.51
C SER A 52 -21.29 -6.82 8.06
N LYS A 53 -20.34 -5.86 8.09
CA LYS A 53 -20.58 -4.52 8.66
C LYS A 53 -21.18 -3.54 7.66
N SER A 54 -20.71 -3.54 6.42
CA SER A 54 -21.10 -2.54 5.41
C SER A 54 -22.15 -3.05 4.41
N GLY A 55 -22.34 -4.38 4.30
CA GLY A 55 -23.17 -4.98 3.26
C GLY A 55 -22.65 -4.83 1.82
N LYS A 56 -21.55 -4.08 1.62
CA LYS A 56 -20.92 -3.85 0.31
C LYS A 56 -20.06 -5.03 -0.14
N ASP A 57 -19.78 -5.10 -1.44
CA ASP A 57 -18.82 -6.08 -1.94
C ASP A 57 -17.42 -5.80 -1.34
N PRO A 58 -16.84 -6.77 -0.61
CA PRO A 58 -15.54 -6.58 0.04
C PRO A 58 -14.41 -6.33 -0.96
N ILE A 59 -14.52 -6.82 -2.20
CA ILE A 59 -13.50 -6.58 -3.24
C ILE A 59 -13.57 -5.15 -3.77
N GLU A 60 -14.75 -4.59 -3.93
CA GLU A 60 -14.91 -3.18 -4.30
C GLU A 60 -14.33 -2.27 -3.23
N VAL A 61 -14.66 -2.53 -1.94
CA VAL A 61 -14.10 -1.76 -0.81
C VAL A 61 -12.58 -1.87 -0.77
N PHE A 62 -12.01 -3.05 -0.96
CA PHE A 62 -10.56 -3.25 -1.03
C PHE A 62 -9.94 -2.47 -2.19
N SER A 63 -10.51 -2.57 -3.38
CA SER A 63 -10.01 -1.89 -4.59
C SER A 63 -10.07 -0.38 -4.42
N GLN A 64 -11.17 0.15 -3.87
CA GLN A 64 -11.33 1.57 -3.58
C GLN A 64 -10.32 2.04 -2.54
N ALA A 65 -10.13 1.30 -1.44
CA ALA A 65 -9.14 1.62 -0.41
C ALA A 65 -7.73 1.70 -0.99
N VAL A 66 -7.32 0.69 -1.76
CA VAL A 66 -6.01 0.68 -2.43
C VAL A 66 -5.87 1.86 -3.38
N GLN A 67 -6.91 2.17 -4.18
CA GLN A 67 -6.89 3.27 -5.14
C GLN A 67 -6.74 4.62 -4.43
N ASN A 68 -7.48 4.84 -3.35
CA ASN A 68 -7.43 6.08 -2.57
C ASN A 68 -6.04 6.32 -1.95
N VAL A 69 -5.37 5.25 -1.48
CA VAL A 69 -4.06 5.35 -0.82
C VAL A 69 -2.89 5.45 -1.80
N LYS A 70 -3.08 5.17 -3.10
CA LYS A 70 -1.99 5.26 -4.10
C LYS A 70 -1.38 6.68 -4.17
N PRO A 71 -0.07 6.86 -3.90
CA PRO A 71 0.57 8.16 -4.07
C PRO A 71 0.89 8.45 -5.54
N VAL A 72 0.76 9.70 -5.96
CA VAL A 72 1.18 10.17 -7.29
C VAL A 72 2.65 10.56 -7.27
N VAL A 73 3.12 11.17 -6.17
CA VAL A 73 4.48 11.66 -5.99
C VAL A 73 5.09 11.11 -4.71
N GLU A 74 6.39 10.96 -4.70
CA GLU A 74 7.19 10.65 -3.52
C GLU A 74 8.41 11.58 -3.47
N VAL A 75 9.04 11.67 -2.30
CA VAL A 75 10.25 12.47 -2.11
C VAL A 75 11.45 11.53 -2.06
N LYS A 76 12.49 11.83 -2.84
CA LYS A 76 13.76 11.12 -2.82
C LYS A 76 14.88 12.05 -2.42
N SER A 77 15.72 11.61 -1.49
CA SER A 77 16.95 12.35 -1.14
C SER A 77 17.98 12.24 -2.27
N ARG A 78 18.51 13.39 -2.70
CA ARG A 78 19.59 13.51 -3.68
C ARG A 78 20.69 14.39 -3.11
N ARG A 79 21.93 13.96 -3.33
CA ARG A 79 23.11 14.74 -2.92
C ARG A 79 23.60 15.56 -4.11
N VAL A 80 23.59 16.90 -3.96
CA VAL A 80 24.05 17.84 -4.99
C VAL A 80 24.98 18.83 -4.32
N GLY A 81 26.21 18.96 -4.81
CA GLY A 81 27.20 19.92 -4.28
C GLY A 81 27.52 19.75 -2.78
N GLY A 82 27.42 18.50 -2.25
CA GLY A 82 27.67 18.21 -0.83
C GLY A 82 26.47 18.35 0.09
N ALA A 83 25.36 18.95 -0.35
CA ALA A 83 24.10 19.04 0.41
C ALA A 83 23.09 17.97 -0.03
N ASN A 84 22.26 17.50 0.90
CA ASN A 84 21.19 16.56 0.63
C ASN A 84 19.88 17.32 0.40
N TYR A 85 19.32 17.16 -0.80
CA TYR A 85 18.03 17.74 -1.18
C TYR A 85 16.95 16.69 -1.25
N GLN A 86 15.75 17.04 -0.79
CA GLN A 86 14.56 16.24 -0.91
C GLN A 86 13.86 16.55 -2.24
N VAL A 87 14.01 15.68 -3.25
CA VAL A 87 13.52 15.95 -4.61
C VAL A 87 12.20 15.22 -4.83
N PRO A 88 11.10 15.91 -5.19
CA PRO A 88 9.85 15.26 -5.55
C PRO A 88 9.95 14.53 -6.89
N VAL A 89 9.55 13.27 -6.91
CA VAL A 89 9.60 12.40 -8.08
C VAL A 89 8.25 11.72 -8.27
N GLU A 90 7.79 11.62 -9.51
CA GLU A 90 6.60 10.88 -9.84
C GLU A 90 6.79 9.38 -9.59
N VAL A 91 5.78 8.73 -9.00
CA VAL A 91 5.84 7.31 -8.67
C VAL A 91 5.32 6.47 -9.84
N ARG A 92 6.06 5.47 -10.28
CA ARG A 92 5.65 4.52 -11.32
C ARG A 92 4.42 3.72 -10.86
N PRO A 93 3.48 3.35 -11.77
CA PRO A 93 2.23 2.66 -11.41
C PRO A 93 2.41 1.41 -10.54
N VAL A 94 3.38 0.55 -10.87
CA VAL A 94 3.70 -0.65 -10.08
C VAL A 94 4.12 -0.31 -8.65
N ARG A 95 4.90 0.77 -8.48
CA ARG A 95 5.35 1.23 -7.17
C ARG A 95 4.23 1.91 -6.39
N ARG A 96 3.31 2.63 -7.05
CA ARG A 96 2.11 3.20 -6.41
C ARG A 96 1.31 2.11 -5.70
N MET A 97 1.08 0.99 -6.40
CA MET A 97 0.39 -0.17 -5.85
C MET A 97 1.13 -0.78 -4.65
N ALA A 98 2.44 -0.98 -4.77
CA ALA A 98 3.24 -1.55 -3.69
C ALA A 98 3.27 -0.64 -2.44
N LEU A 99 3.34 0.67 -2.63
CA LEU A 99 3.32 1.66 -1.53
C LEU A 99 1.96 1.68 -0.84
N SER A 100 0.85 1.71 -1.59
CA SER A 100 -0.49 1.71 -1.01
C SER A 100 -0.73 0.48 -0.13
N MET A 101 -0.39 -0.72 -0.62
CA MET A 101 -0.53 -1.96 0.14
C MET A 101 0.32 -1.96 1.42
N ARG A 102 1.55 -1.45 1.33
CA ARG A 102 2.46 -1.35 2.47
C ARG A 102 1.94 -0.38 3.53
N TRP A 103 1.47 0.79 3.12
CA TRP A 103 0.93 1.80 4.04
C TRP A 103 -0.35 1.35 4.72
N ILE A 104 -1.24 0.65 4.00
CA ILE A 104 -2.43 0.02 4.61
C ILE A 104 -2.02 -1.00 5.67
N ARG A 105 -1.04 -1.88 5.38
CA ARG A 105 -0.52 -2.84 6.36
C ARG A 105 0.05 -2.13 7.60
N GLU A 106 0.91 -1.14 7.40
CA GLU A 106 1.57 -0.41 8.49
C GLU A 106 0.58 0.39 9.34
N ALA A 107 -0.42 1.01 8.70
CA ALA A 107 -1.49 1.70 9.39
C ALA A 107 -2.36 0.74 10.21
N ALA A 108 -2.76 -0.39 9.62
CA ALA A 108 -3.50 -1.43 10.31
C ALA A 108 -2.75 -1.98 11.54
N GLN A 109 -1.43 -2.18 11.43
CA GLN A 109 -0.63 -2.65 12.57
C GLN A 109 -0.62 -1.69 13.78
N LYS A 110 -0.77 -0.38 13.51
CA LYS A 110 -0.77 0.67 14.55
C LYS A 110 -2.13 0.87 15.22
N ARG A 111 -3.19 0.24 14.71
CA ARG A 111 -4.55 0.35 15.27
C ARG A 111 -4.66 -0.39 16.62
N GLY A 112 -5.61 0.03 17.43
CA GLY A 112 -5.82 -0.49 18.79
C GLY A 112 -6.73 -1.72 18.90
N GLU A 113 -7.36 -2.19 17.80
CA GLU A 113 -8.27 -3.34 17.84
C GLU A 113 -7.51 -4.62 18.24
N LYS A 114 -8.22 -5.55 18.86
CA LYS A 114 -7.64 -6.74 19.48
C LYS A 114 -6.97 -7.70 18.48
N SER A 115 -7.57 -7.92 17.31
CA SER A 115 -7.06 -8.85 16.29
C SER A 115 -6.60 -8.12 15.03
N MET A 116 -5.61 -8.70 14.33
CA MET A 116 -5.14 -8.12 13.05
C MET A 116 -6.22 -8.13 11.97
N MET A 117 -7.16 -9.09 12.00
CA MET A 117 -8.34 -9.12 11.12
C MET A 117 -9.20 -7.87 11.31
N ALA A 118 -9.51 -7.52 12.57
CA ALA A 118 -10.32 -6.36 12.90
C ALA A 118 -9.60 -5.04 12.55
N ARG A 119 -8.30 -4.96 12.85
CA ARG A 119 -7.45 -3.80 12.49
C ARG A 119 -7.44 -3.56 10.99
N LEU A 120 -7.24 -4.62 10.22
CA LEU A 120 -7.20 -4.54 8.76
C LEU A 120 -8.56 -4.18 8.18
N ALA A 121 -9.65 -4.78 8.68
CA ALA A 121 -11.01 -4.45 8.27
C ALA A 121 -11.35 -2.98 8.53
N GLY A 122 -11.00 -2.47 9.71
CA GLY A 122 -11.20 -1.07 10.07
C GLY A 122 -10.41 -0.12 9.15
N GLU A 123 -9.12 -0.41 8.93
CA GLU A 123 -8.31 0.45 8.07
C GLU A 123 -8.76 0.45 6.61
N LEU A 124 -9.14 -0.72 6.05
CA LEU A 124 -9.66 -0.81 4.68
C LEU A 124 -10.99 -0.05 4.53
N ALA A 125 -11.91 -0.16 5.49
CA ALA A 125 -13.17 0.56 5.45
C ALA A 125 -12.96 2.09 5.50
N GLU A 126 -12.13 2.57 6.42
CA GLU A 126 -11.79 4.00 6.53
C GLU A 126 -11.05 4.51 5.29
N ALA A 127 -10.09 3.74 4.75
CA ALA A 127 -9.34 4.11 3.55
C ALA A 127 -10.24 4.17 2.31
N ALA A 128 -11.25 3.31 2.20
CA ALA A 128 -12.24 3.38 1.13
C ALA A 128 -13.08 4.67 1.18
N GLU A 129 -13.32 5.18 2.39
CA GLU A 129 -14.01 6.44 2.64
C GLU A 129 -13.07 7.68 2.60
N GLY A 130 -11.80 7.50 2.26
CA GLY A 130 -10.83 8.59 2.21
C GLY A 130 -10.29 9.02 3.57
N ARG A 131 -10.41 8.18 4.60
CA ARG A 131 -9.95 8.42 5.99
C ARG A 131 -8.92 7.38 6.40
N GLY A 132 -8.49 7.41 7.64
CA GLY A 132 -7.58 6.42 8.23
C GLY A 132 -6.10 6.78 8.17
N GLY A 133 -5.28 5.92 8.77
CA GLY A 133 -3.83 6.13 8.93
C GLY A 133 -3.05 6.07 7.61
N ALA A 134 -3.46 5.19 6.71
CA ALA A 134 -2.86 5.06 5.39
C ALA A 134 -3.10 6.29 4.52
N MET A 135 -4.30 6.89 4.60
CA MET A 135 -4.64 8.14 3.92
C MET A 135 -3.81 9.31 4.45
N LYS A 136 -3.70 9.44 5.78
CA LYS A 136 -2.85 10.46 6.41
C LYS A 136 -1.40 10.34 5.93
N LYS A 137 -0.89 9.10 5.78
CA LYS A 137 0.47 8.87 5.26
C LYS A 137 0.63 9.32 3.81
N ARG A 138 -0.35 9.07 2.94
CA ARG A 138 -0.35 9.58 1.56
C ARG A 138 -0.32 11.11 1.55
N GLU A 139 -1.18 11.76 2.33
CA GLU A 139 -1.26 13.22 2.42
C GLU A 139 0.03 13.83 2.95
N GLU A 140 0.66 13.20 3.96
CA GLU A 140 1.96 13.63 4.48
C GLU A 140 3.03 13.62 3.39
N VAL A 141 3.11 12.52 2.62
CA VAL A 141 4.08 12.38 1.52
C VAL A 141 3.81 13.41 0.41
N HIS A 142 2.54 13.63 0.06
CA HIS A 142 2.17 14.65 -0.94
C HIS A 142 2.50 16.07 -0.45
N ARG A 143 2.25 16.38 0.82
CA ARG A 143 2.60 17.66 1.44
C ARG A 143 4.12 17.90 1.45
N MET A 144 4.91 16.86 1.79
CA MET A 144 6.36 16.94 1.70
C MET A 144 6.84 17.17 0.26
N ALA A 145 6.22 16.52 -0.72
CA ALA A 145 6.56 16.72 -2.12
C ALA A 145 6.23 18.13 -2.60
N GLU A 146 5.10 18.69 -2.17
CA GLU A 146 4.70 20.07 -2.51
C GLU A 146 5.65 21.09 -1.87
N ALA A 147 5.98 20.92 -0.59
CA ALA A 147 6.95 21.79 0.12
C ALA A 147 8.34 21.81 -0.54
N ASN A 148 8.73 20.69 -1.16
CA ASN A 148 10.02 20.57 -1.86
C ASN A 148 9.94 20.79 -3.38
N LYS A 149 8.83 21.32 -3.89
CA LYS A 149 8.59 21.52 -5.31
C LYS A 149 9.66 22.37 -6.01
N ALA A 150 10.23 23.32 -5.31
CA ALA A 150 11.33 24.17 -5.80
C ALA A 150 12.55 23.36 -6.25
N PHE A 151 12.78 22.17 -5.67
CA PHE A 151 13.90 21.28 -6.02
C PHE A 151 13.60 20.28 -7.13
N SER A 152 12.43 20.38 -7.78
CA SER A 152 12.01 19.44 -8.85
C SER A 152 12.98 19.43 -10.04
N HIS A 153 13.69 20.51 -10.31
CA HIS A 153 14.70 20.61 -11.38
C HIS A 153 15.94 19.74 -11.14
N TYR A 154 16.19 19.26 -9.92
CA TYR A 154 17.24 18.26 -9.62
C TYR A 154 16.82 16.83 -9.94
N ARG A 155 15.73 16.66 -10.69
CA ARG A 155 15.25 15.37 -11.19
C ARG A 155 16.15 14.93 -12.35
N PHE A 156 16.83 13.79 -12.20
CA PHE A 156 17.59 13.12 -13.25
C PHE A 156 17.02 11.74 -13.52
#